data_8c7cb9c4a69c2421e374c6888f8d4bd0
#
_entry.id   8c7cb9c4a69c2421e374c6888f8d4bd0
#
_cell.length_a   1.000
_cell.length_b   1.000
_cell.length_c   1.000
_cell.angle_alpha   90.00
_cell.angle_beta   90.00
_cell.angle_gamma   90.00
#
_symmetry.space_group_name_H-M   'P 1'
#
loop_
_entity.id
_entity.type
_entity.pdbx_description
1 polymer ?
#
loop_
_entity_poly.entity_id
_entity_poly.type
_entity_poly.pdbx_seq_one_letter_code
_entity_poly.pdbx_strand_id
1 'polypeptide(L)'
;MAFEEVRPYTPGDEVRFIDWNVTARAGDPHVKVFQEERELRLLVLLDDSASQSFAGDAEAKIRTGAHAAVALAAAATRGGDRAGLLTFDDKVRTRIPLRSGPGHLLRLARAALSCRGEGRGTDLVPPIEEATRTMAGGGIVAICSDFQCDGWLEALRRLGRRCEVLLLPIMDPAEVAPPPVGLVRVQDPESGASQLIDMSSPGVREAWESAALGRQQELLATARSIGGDVVPLRTDQDAIDAIERHYQRRARGRQT
;
A
#
# COMPACT_ATOMS: atom_id res chain seq x y z
N MET A 1 18.12 15.19 -12.46
CA MET A 1 19.05 15.93 -11.58
C MET A 1 18.53 17.36 -11.46
N ALA A 2 17.99 17.72 -10.31
CA ALA A 2 17.62 19.10 -10.01
C ALA A 2 18.84 19.86 -9.50
N PHE A 3 18.97 21.13 -9.92
CA PHE A 3 19.99 22.02 -9.38
C PHE A 3 19.65 22.33 -7.91
N GLU A 4 20.59 22.09 -6.99
CA GLU A 4 20.40 22.33 -5.56
C GLU A 4 21.05 23.65 -5.15
N GLU A 5 22.37 23.76 -5.32
CA GLU A 5 23.13 24.94 -4.93
C GLU A 5 24.45 25.05 -5.72
N VAL A 6 25.10 26.20 -5.56
CA VAL A 6 26.50 26.39 -5.95
C VAL A 6 27.33 26.55 -4.68
N ARG A 7 28.37 25.72 -4.52
CA ARG A 7 29.33 25.82 -3.43
C ARG A 7 30.76 25.95 -3.92
N PRO A 8 31.70 26.43 -3.10
CA PRO A 8 33.11 26.40 -3.46
C PRO A 8 33.60 25.00 -3.80
N TYR A 9 34.46 24.92 -4.80
CA TYR A 9 35.12 23.67 -5.20
C TYR A 9 35.99 23.11 -4.08
N THR A 10 35.90 21.83 -3.82
CA THR A 10 36.80 21.11 -2.93
C THR A 10 37.55 20.04 -3.70
N PRO A 11 38.85 19.76 -3.38
CA PRO A 11 39.60 18.68 -4.03
C PRO A 11 38.84 17.35 -3.94
N GLY A 12 38.53 16.74 -5.09
CA GLY A 12 37.69 15.54 -5.21
C GLY A 12 36.38 15.77 -5.95
N ASP A 13 35.95 17.03 -6.12
CA ASP A 13 34.77 17.35 -6.93
C ASP A 13 35.09 17.15 -8.43
N GLU A 14 34.07 16.73 -9.18
CA GLU A 14 34.21 16.55 -10.63
C GLU A 14 34.27 17.90 -11.35
N VAL A 15 35.36 18.14 -12.07
CA VAL A 15 35.64 19.37 -12.83
C VAL A 15 34.52 19.73 -13.83
N ARG A 16 33.80 18.73 -14.35
CA ARG A 16 32.68 18.95 -15.30
C ARG A 16 31.50 19.71 -14.70
N PHE A 17 31.39 19.75 -13.37
CA PHE A 17 30.33 20.47 -12.67
C PHE A 17 30.73 21.89 -12.24
N ILE A 18 31.92 22.37 -12.60
CA ILE A 18 32.32 23.76 -12.33
C ILE A 18 31.38 24.73 -13.04
N ASP A 19 30.80 25.65 -12.27
CA ASP A 19 30.09 26.81 -12.84
C ASP A 19 31.05 27.92 -13.18
N TRP A 20 31.45 27.96 -14.43
CA TRP A 20 32.40 28.97 -14.92
C TRP A 20 31.87 30.42 -14.82
N ASN A 21 30.53 30.62 -14.83
CA ASN A 21 29.94 31.96 -14.67
C ASN A 21 30.05 32.48 -13.23
N VAL A 22 29.79 31.61 -12.24
CA VAL A 22 29.96 31.97 -10.83
C VAL A 22 31.43 32.09 -10.50
N THR A 23 32.27 31.16 -10.93
CA THR A 23 33.73 31.16 -10.76
C THR A 23 34.35 32.47 -11.26
N ALA A 24 33.94 32.94 -12.46
CA ALA A 24 34.45 34.22 -13.01
C ALA A 24 34.05 35.46 -12.20
N ARG A 25 32.97 35.41 -11.43
CA ARG A 25 32.50 36.51 -10.58
C ARG A 25 33.05 36.44 -9.16
N ALA A 26 33.20 35.23 -8.63
CA ALA A 26 33.65 35.01 -7.26
C ALA A 26 35.17 34.99 -7.11
N GLY A 27 35.92 34.73 -8.20
CA GLY A 27 37.39 34.62 -8.21
C GLY A 27 37.91 33.22 -7.87
N ASP A 28 37.12 32.39 -7.20
CA ASP A 28 37.45 31.02 -6.85
C ASP A 28 36.56 30.02 -7.54
N PRO A 29 37.03 28.77 -7.84
CA PRO A 29 36.24 27.77 -8.49
C PRO A 29 35.00 27.39 -7.66
N HIS A 30 33.83 27.36 -8.30
CA HIS A 30 32.56 26.93 -7.69
C HIS A 30 31.95 25.79 -8.51
N VAL A 31 31.34 24.81 -7.82
CA VAL A 31 30.68 23.66 -8.43
C VAL A 31 29.16 23.71 -8.24
N LYS A 32 28.45 23.31 -9.29
CA LYS A 32 27.01 23.04 -9.21
C LYS A 32 26.80 21.73 -8.48
N VAL A 33 26.10 21.76 -7.36
CA VAL A 33 25.62 20.57 -6.69
C VAL A 33 24.26 20.23 -7.28
N PHE A 34 24.14 19.01 -7.77
CA PHE A 34 22.89 18.48 -8.28
C PHE A 34 22.38 17.41 -7.31
N GLN A 35 21.17 17.57 -6.86
CA GLN A 35 20.50 16.50 -6.14
C GLN A 35 20.04 15.44 -7.16
N GLU A 36 20.42 14.19 -6.94
CA GLU A 36 19.91 13.07 -7.71
C GLU A 36 18.45 12.86 -7.30
N GLU A 37 17.49 13.45 -8.03
CA GLU A 37 16.09 13.08 -7.90
C GLU A 37 15.95 11.61 -8.30
N ARG A 38 15.98 10.73 -7.30
CA ARG A 38 15.61 9.33 -7.53
C ARG A 38 14.11 9.29 -7.71
N GLU A 39 13.66 9.06 -8.94
CA GLU A 39 12.25 8.73 -9.20
C GLU A 39 11.84 7.60 -8.27
N LEU A 40 10.95 7.90 -7.32
CA LEU A 40 10.34 6.87 -6.49
C LEU A 40 9.47 5.98 -7.37
N ARG A 41 9.41 4.71 -7.00
CA ARG A 41 8.57 3.72 -7.66
C ARG A 41 7.58 3.21 -6.64
N LEU A 42 6.31 3.31 -6.97
CA LEU A 42 5.19 2.80 -6.18
C LEU A 42 4.51 1.69 -6.96
N LEU A 43 4.42 0.51 -6.40
CA LEU A 43 3.58 -0.57 -6.91
C LEU A 43 2.47 -0.86 -5.91
N VAL A 44 1.22 -0.77 -6.36
CA VAL A 44 0.06 -1.11 -5.54
C VAL A 44 -0.40 -2.52 -5.90
N LEU A 45 -0.58 -3.37 -4.89
CA LEU A 45 -1.25 -4.67 -4.99
C LEU A 45 -2.65 -4.48 -4.42
N LEU A 46 -3.68 -4.72 -5.24
CA LEU A 46 -5.08 -4.54 -4.87
C LEU A 46 -5.80 -5.87 -4.94
N ASP A 47 -6.32 -6.30 -3.81
CA ASP A 47 -7.12 -7.50 -3.65
C ASP A 47 -8.50 -7.33 -4.28
N ASP A 48 -8.86 -8.24 -5.19
CA ASP A 48 -10.13 -8.32 -5.90
C ASP A 48 -10.83 -9.70 -5.64
N SER A 49 -10.52 -10.30 -4.49
CA SER A 49 -11.09 -11.58 -4.07
C SER A 49 -12.50 -11.41 -3.50
N ALA A 50 -13.24 -12.52 -3.39
CA ALA A 50 -14.61 -12.54 -2.87
C ALA A 50 -14.69 -12.13 -1.38
N SER A 51 -13.62 -12.28 -0.60
CA SER A 51 -13.56 -11.83 0.80
C SER A 51 -13.73 -10.31 0.95
N GLN A 52 -13.46 -9.56 -0.11
CA GLN A 52 -13.70 -8.12 -0.17
C GLN A 52 -15.20 -7.75 -0.31
N SER A 53 -16.08 -8.73 -0.52
CA SER A 53 -17.54 -8.56 -0.68
C SER A 53 -18.31 -8.91 0.60
N PHE A 54 -17.79 -8.52 1.78
CA PHE A 54 -18.40 -8.83 3.08
C PHE A 54 -19.45 -7.78 3.48
N ALA A 55 -20.52 -8.26 4.17
CA ALA A 55 -21.57 -7.48 4.86
C ALA A 55 -22.54 -6.67 3.98
N GLY A 56 -23.31 -5.80 4.62
CA GLY A 56 -24.49 -5.12 4.03
C GLY A 56 -24.22 -4.20 2.83
N ASP A 57 -22.99 -3.74 2.63
CA ASP A 57 -22.49 -3.11 1.41
C ASP A 57 -21.34 -3.95 0.84
N ALA A 58 -21.70 -4.91 -0.02
CA ALA A 58 -20.74 -5.85 -0.62
C ALA A 58 -19.60 -5.17 -1.40
N GLU A 59 -19.75 -3.90 -1.78
CA GLU A 59 -18.74 -3.14 -2.49
C GLU A 59 -17.89 -2.24 -1.59
N ALA A 60 -18.20 -2.13 -0.29
CA ALA A 60 -17.55 -1.15 0.59
C ALA A 60 -16.04 -1.38 0.72
N LYS A 61 -15.60 -2.63 0.97
CA LYS A 61 -14.16 -2.96 1.08
C LYS A 61 -13.44 -2.73 -0.26
N ILE A 62 -14.04 -3.16 -1.37
CA ILE A 62 -13.48 -3.00 -2.72
C ILE A 62 -13.30 -1.51 -3.04
N ARG A 63 -14.33 -0.68 -2.79
CA ARG A 63 -14.24 0.77 -3.01
C ARG A 63 -13.16 1.40 -2.15
N THR A 64 -13.08 1.04 -0.87
CA THR A 64 -12.05 1.54 0.05
C THR A 64 -10.65 1.22 -0.47
N GLY A 65 -10.40 -0.02 -0.89
CA GLY A 65 -9.13 -0.44 -1.47
C GLY A 65 -8.81 0.27 -2.78
N ALA A 66 -9.80 0.39 -3.67
CA ALA A 66 -9.64 1.10 -4.95
C ALA A 66 -9.35 2.60 -4.75
N HIS A 67 -10.04 3.26 -3.82
CA HIS A 67 -9.79 4.67 -3.49
C HIS A 67 -8.39 4.85 -2.91
N ALA A 68 -7.94 3.98 -2.00
CA ALA A 68 -6.57 4.00 -1.47
C ALA A 68 -5.53 3.81 -2.58
N ALA A 69 -5.73 2.84 -3.47
CA ALA A 69 -4.84 2.59 -4.60
C ALA A 69 -4.72 3.81 -5.53
N VAL A 70 -5.84 4.44 -5.88
CA VAL A 70 -5.87 5.63 -6.74
C VAL A 70 -5.22 6.82 -6.03
N ALA A 71 -5.49 7.03 -4.75
CA ALA A 71 -4.91 8.13 -3.97
C ALA A 71 -3.38 8.02 -3.89
N LEU A 72 -2.86 6.83 -3.57
CA LEU A 72 -1.41 6.57 -3.54
C LEU A 72 -0.76 6.79 -4.90
N ALA A 73 -1.37 6.25 -5.97
CA ALA A 73 -0.87 6.43 -7.34
C ALA A 73 -0.90 7.91 -7.76
N ALA A 74 -1.94 8.65 -7.39
CA ALA A 74 -2.07 10.07 -7.67
C ALA A 74 -1.00 10.90 -6.92
N ALA A 75 -0.73 10.56 -5.66
CA ALA A 75 0.32 11.22 -4.88
C ALA A 75 1.69 11.00 -5.51
N ALA A 76 2.03 9.75 -5.86
CA ALA A 76 3.29 9.43 -6.53
C ALA A 76 3.43 10.15 -7.89
N THR A 77 2.43 10.05 -8.76
CA THR A 77 2.51 10.64 -10.10
C THR A 77 2.53 12.16 -10.12
N ARG A 78 1.93 12.85 -9.13
CA ARG A 78 2.05 14.31 -8.96
C ARG A 78 3.46 14.73 -8.59
N GLY A 79 4.18 13.90 -7.82
CA GLY A 79 5.59 14.10 -7.48
C GLY A 79 6.56 13.79 -8.62
N GLY A 80 6.07 13.38 -9.80
CA GLY A 80 6.92 12.94 -10.91
C GLY A 80 7.33 11.46 -10.84
N ASP A 81 6.91 10.76 -9.80
CA ASP A 81 7.23 9.37 -9.55
C ASP A 81 6.44 8.41 -10.44
N ARG A 82 6.87 7.14 -10.46
CA ARG A 82 6.21 6.09 -11.25
C ARG A 82 5.29 5.26 -10.37
N ALA A 83 4.05 5.09 -10.80
CA ALA A 83 3.08 4.20 -10.16
C ALA A 83 2.73 3.02 -11.08
N GLY A 84 2.49 1.86 -10.48
CA GLY A 84 1.97 0.66 -11.11
C GLY A 84 0.89 0.00 -10.27
N LEU A 85 0.15 -0.94 -10.86
CA LEU A 85 -0.91 -1.67 -10.17
C LEU A 85 -0.89 -3.13 -10.57
N LEU A 86 -1.02 -4.01 -9.59
CA LEU A 86 -1.42 -5.41 -9.78
C LEU A 86 -2.75 -5.62 -9.07
N THR A 87 -3.78 -6.13 -9.77
CA THR A 87 -4.96 -6.65 -9.08
C THR A 87 -4.85 -8.17 -8.98
N PHE A 88 -5.35 -8.75 -7.91
CA PHE A 88 -5.20 -10.18 -7.66
C PHE A 88 -6.40 -10.75 -6.88
N ASP A 89 -6.53 -12.07 -6.96
CA ASP A 89 -7.36 -12.94 -6.12
C ASP A 89 -6.51 -14.18 -5.73
N ASP A 90 -6.79 -15.37 -6.26
CA ASP A 90 -5.93 -16.55 -6.20
C ASP A 90 -4.68 -16.45 -7.11
N LYS A 91 -4.63 -15.44 -7.97
CA LYS A 91 -3.56 -15.14 -8.92
C LYS A 91 -3.57 -13.67 -9.32
N VAL A 92 -2.52 -13.22 -10.00
CA VAL A 92 -2.49 -11.87 -10.56
C VAL A 92 -3.42 -11.76 -11.77
N ARG A 93 -4.41 -10.85 -11.70
CA ARG A 93 -5.44 -10.63 -12.72
C ARG A 93 -5.05 -9.53 -13.70
N THR A 94 -4.70 -8.38 -13.19
CA THR A 94 -4.34 -7.21 -14.01
C THR A 94 -2.93 -6.75 -13.68
N ARG A 95 -2.21 -6.30 -14.72
CA ARG A 95 -0.85 -5.75 -14.61
C ARG A 95 -0.79 -4.40 -15.29
N ILE A 96 -0.56 -3.35 -14.53
CA ILE A 96 -0.26 -2.01 -15.05
C ILE A 96 1.18 -1.66 -14.67
N PRO A 97 2.06 -1.47 -15.66
CA PRO A 97 3.48 -1.25 -15.41
C PRO A 97 3.74 0.10 -14.74
N LEU A 98 4.92 0.23 -14.13
CA LEU A 98 5.40 1.47 -13.51
C LEU A 98 5.63 2.56 -14.56
N ARG A 99 4.76 3.57 -14.57
CA ARG A 99 4.87 4.77 -15.43
C ARG A 99 4.32 5.99 -14.68
N SER A 100 4.58 7.17 -15.21
CA SER A 100 4.07 8.45 -14.72
C SER A 100 3.14 9.11 -15.74
N GLY A 101 2.53 10.21 -15.35
CA GLY A 101 1.71 11.07 -16.21
C GLY A 101 0.21 10.83 -16.09
N PRO A 102 -0.61 11.85 -16.49
CA PRO A 102 -2.05 11.87 -16.21
C PRO A 102 -2.83 10.77 -16.95
N GLY A 103 -2.47 10.45 -18.18
CA GLY A 103 -3.10 9.36 -18.93
C GLY A 103 -2.82 7.99 -18.32
N HIS A 104 -1.65 7.80 -17.70
CA HIS A 104 -1.31 6.58 -16.99
C HIS A 104 -2.09 6.47 -15.68
N LEU A 105 -2.18 7.55 -14.90
CA LEU A 105 -2.98 7.60 -13.69
C LEU A 105 -4.47 7.25 -13.98
N LEU A 106 -5.03 7.80 -15.05
CA LEU A 106 -6.41 7.49 -15.44
C LEU A 106 -6.60 6.00 -15.78
N ARG A 107 -5.61 5.38 -16.44
CA ARG A 107 -5.62 3.94 -16.73
C ARG A 107 -5.58 3.11 -15.45
N LEU A 108 -4.74 3.51 -14.49
CA LEU A 108 -4.62 2.85 -13.20
C LEU A 108 -5.91 2.99 -12.39
N ALA A 109 -6.47 4.21 -12.30
CA ALA A 109 -7.73 4.47 -11.62
C ALA A 109 -8.88 3.64 -12.22
N ARG A 110 -8.99 3.58 -13.55
CA ARG A 110 -10.00 2.75 -14.21
C ARG A 110 -9.88 1.27 -13.85
N ALA A 111 -8.67 0.73 -13.83
CA ALA A 111 -8.46 -0.66 -13.46
C ALA A 111 -8.79 -0.94 -11.99
N ALA A 112 -8.35 -0.08 -11.07
CA ALA A 112 -8.67 -0.22 -9.65
C ALA A 112 -10.18 -0.13 -9.38
N LEU A 113 -10.87 0.83 -10.00
CA LEU A 113 -12.32 1.02 -9.84
C LEU A 113 -13.18 -0.01 -10.60
N SER A 114 -12.56 -0.85 -11.44
CA SER A 114 -13.27 -1.96 -12.11
C SER A 114 -13.25 -3.27 -11.33
N CYS A 115 -12.54 -3.35 -10.20
CA CYS A 115 -12.58 -4.48 -9.28
C CYS A 115 -13.99 -4.70 -8.75
N ARG A 116 -14.41 -5.96 -8.61
CA ARG A 116 -15.77 -6.34 -8.19
C ARG A 116 -15.81 -7.31 -7.02
N GLY A 117 -14.67 -7.87 -6.59
CA GLY A 117 -14.63 -8.91 -5.57
C GLY A 117 -15.28 -10.22 -6.02
N GLU A 118 -15.18 -10.54 -7.30
CA GLU A 118 -15.75 -11.77 -7.89
C GLU A 118 -14.72 -12.90 -7.99
N GLY A 119 -13.48 -12.64 -7.52
CA GLY A 119 -12.40 -13.64 -7.52
C GLY A 119 -12.69 -14.81 -6.60
N ARG A 120 -12.14 -15.97 -6.92
CA ARG A 120 -12.23 -17.18 -6.09
C ARG A 120 -10.94 -17.38 -5.32
N GLY A 121 -11.06 -17.41 -3.99
CA GLY A 121 -9.90 -17.55 -3.11
C GLY A 121 -9.04 -16.28 -3.05
N THR A 122 -8.18 -16.23 -2.04
CA THR A 122 -7.18 -15.16 -1.86
C THR A 122 -5.81 -15.80 -1.67
N ASP A 123 -4.86 -15.45 -2.53
CA ASP A 123 -3.46 -15.85 -2.38
C ASP A 123 -2.55 -14.63 -2.60
N LEU A 124 -1.88 -14.20 -1.54
CA LEU A 124 -0.94 -13.08 -1.56
C LEU A 124 0.45 -13.47 -2.10
N VAL A 125 0.77 -14.75 -2.20
CA VAL A 125 2.12 -15.19 -2.63
C VAL A 125 2.41 -14.79 -4.07
N PRO A 126 1.56 -15.09 -5.08
CA PRO A 126 1.82 -14.75 -6.48
C PRO A 126 2.01 -13.23 -6.71
N PRO A 127 1.14 -12.32 -6.20
CA PRO A 127 1.32 -10.89 -6.40
C PRO A 127 2.55 -10.34 -5.66
N ILE A 128 2.91 -10.85 -4.47
CA ILE A 128 4.12 -10.44 -3.76
C ILE A 128 5.38 -10.89 -4.51
N GLU A 129 5.41 -12.08 -5.05
CA GLU A 129 6.53 -12.56 -5.86
C GLU A 129 6.69 -11.77 -7.15
N GLU A 130 5.58 -11.43 -7.81
CA GLU A 130 5.61 -10.58 -8.99
C GLU A 130 6.07 -9.15 -8.65
N ALA A 131 5.62 -8.59 -7.51
CA ALA A 131 6.11 -7.32 -7.00
C ALA A 131 7.61 -7.37 -6.74
N THR A 132 8.12 -8.45 -6.14
CA THR A 132 9.56 -8.63 -5.89
C THR A 132 10.39 -8.61 -7.18
N ARG A 133 9.87 -9.18 -8.27
CA ARG A 133 10.52 -9.16 -9.59
C ARG A 133 10.45 -7.76 -10.22
N THR A 134 9.27 -7.14 -10.20
CA THR A 134 9.00 -5.83 -10.80
C THR A 134 9.79 -4.72 -10.11
N MET A 135 9.93 -4.82 -8.79
CA MET A 135 10.59 -3.83 -7.91
C MET A 135 12.05 -4.18 -7.60
N ALA A 136 12.74 -4.90 -8.46
CA ALA A 136 14.13 -5.34 -8.24
C ALA A 136 15.11 -4.19 -7.90
N GLY A 137 14.85 -2.98 -8.37
CA GLY A 137 15.62 -1.78 -8.04
C GLY A 137 15.10 -0.98 -6.82
N GLY A 138 14.24 -1.55 -5.98
CA GLY A 138 13.66 -0.92 -4.79
C GLY A 138 12.47 0.00 -5.09
N GLY A 139 11.93 0.61 -4.05
CA GLY A 139 10.77 1.49 -4.09
C GLY A 139 9.75 1.11 -3.00
N ILE A 140 8.51 1.55 -3.15
CA ILE A 140 7.42 1.30 -2.20
C ILE A 140 6.46 0.29 -2.81
N VAL A 141 6.08 -0.73 -2.03
CA VAL A 141 5.00 -1.66 -2.39
C VAL A 141 3.89 -1.52 -1.36
N ALA A 142 2.73 -1.07 -1.82
CA ALA A 142 1.52 -0.93 -1.01
C ALA A 142 0.59 -2.13 -1.28
N ILE A 143 0.12 -2.81 -0.25
CA ILE A 143 -0.74 -4.00 -0.35
C ILE A 143 -2.08 -3.71 0.30
N CYS A 144 -3.14 -3.62 -0.50
CA CYS A 144 -4.52 -3.41 -0.08
C CYS A 144 -5.25 -4.76 -0.07
N SER A 145 -5.51 -5.33 1.10
CA SER A 145 -6.19 -6.62 1.30
C SER A 145 -6.74 -6.70 2.72
N ASP A 146 -7.60 -7.66 3.04
CA ASP A 146 -7.95 -7.99 4.43
C ASP A 146 -6.94 -8.94 5.10
N PHE A 147 -5.98 -9.47 4.32
CA PHE A 147 -4.93 -10.38 4.79
C PHE A 147 -5.47 -11.67 5.44
N GLN A 148 -6.68 -12.10 5.10
CA GLN A 148 -7.30 -13.31 5.66
C GLN A 148 -6.92 -14.57 4.87
N CYS A 149 -5.64 -14.74 4.56
CA CYS A 149 -5.08 -15.93 3.93
C CYS A 149 -3.71 -16.25 4.55
N ASP A 150 -3.24 -17.47 4.32
CA ASP A 150 -2.01 -17.99 4.91
C ASP A 150 -0.83 -18.03 3.92
N GLY A 151 0.37 -18.30 4.43
CA GLY A 151 1.55 -18.67 3.62
C GLY A 151 2.35 -17.51 3.02
N TRP A 152 1.88 -16.28 3.07
CA TRP A 152 2.51 -15.12 2.41
C TRP A 152 3.71 -14.50 3.16
N LEU A 153 3.93 -14.86 4.42
CA LEU A 153 4.93 -14.21 5.28
C LEU A 153 6.35 -14.29 4.71
N GLU A 154 6.76 -15.45 4.19
CA GLU A 154 8.10 -15.62 3.60
C GLU A 154 8.28 -14.82 2.31
N ALA A 155 7.24 -14.74 1.48
CA ALA A 155 7.25 -13.90 0.28
C ALA A 155 7.38 -12.42 0.66
N LEU A 156 6.64 -11.98 1.68
CA LEU A 156 6.68 -10.62 2.20
C LEU A 156 8.07 -10.27 2.79
N ARG A 157 8.70 -11.18 3.54
CA ARG A 157 10.05 -10.99 4.05
C ARG A 157 11.08 -10.80 2.93
N ARG A 158 10.95 -11.55 1.83
CA ARG A 158 11.82 -11.37 0.66
C ARG A 158 11.62 -10.00 0.02
N LEU A 159 10.37 -9.55 -0.12
CA LEU A 159 10.03 -8.23 -0.65
C LEU A 159 10.60 -7.11 0.24
N GLY A 160 10.40 -7.18 1.56
CA GLY A 160 10.84 -6.18 2.55
C GLY A 160 12.35 -5.97 2.62
N ARG A 161 13.16 -6.92 2.13
CA ARG A 161 14.62 -6.73 2.04
C ARG A 161 15.05 -5.71 0.98
N ARG A 162 14.16 -5.36 0.05
CA ARG A 162 14.47 -4.51 -1.12
C ARG A 162 13.54 -3.32 -1.25
N CYS A 163 12.35 -3.43 -0.72
CA CYS A 163 11.28 -2.43 -0.86
C CYS A 163 10.80 -2.00 0.50
N GLU A 164 10.39 -0.75 0.61
CA GLU A 164 9.53 -0.30 1.70
C GLU A 164 8.14 -0.90 1.49
N VAL A 165 7.61 -1.55 2.51
CA VAL A 165 6.31 -2.23 2.43
C VAL A 165 5.29 -1.46 3.25
N LEU A 166 4.16 -1.12 2.63
CA LEU A 166 3.00 -0.50 3.25
C LEU A 166 1.82 -1.47 3.21
N LEU A 167 1.44 -1.99 4.35
CA LEU A 167 0.26 -2.85 4.47
C LEU A 167 -0.97 -2.01 4.77
N LEU A 168 -2.00 -2.15 3.95
CA LEU A 168 -3.28 -1.44 4.06
C LEU A 168 -4.40 -2.47 4.31
N PRO A 169 -4.52 -2.98 5.56
CA PRO A 169 -5.61 -3.88 5.89
C PRO A 169 -6.95 -3.17 5.77
N ILE A 170 -7.85 -3.75 4.95
CA ILE A 170 -9.19 -3.25 4.72
C ILE A 170 -10.15 -3.99 5.63
N MET A 171 -10.89 -3.27 6.47
CA MET A 171 -11.75 -3.84 7.49
C MET A 171 -13.12 -3.18 7.48
N ASP A 172 -14.16 -4.00 7.57
CA ASP A 172 -15.49 -3.49 7.89
C ASP A 172 -15.68 -3.46 9.42
N PRO A 173 -16.28 -2.40 9.99
CA PRO A 173 -16.56 -2.36 11.43
C PRO A 173 -17.35 -3.56 11.95
N ALA A 174 -18.27 -4.11 11.15
CA ALA A 174 -19.06 -5.27 11.53
C ALA A 174 -18.25 -6.59 11.55
N GLU A 175 -17.11 -6.63 10.82
CA GLU A 175 -16.16 -7.75 10.90
C GLU A 175 -15.37 -7.75 12.21
N VAL A 176 -15.16 -6.57 12.79
CA VAL A 176 -14.40 -6.41 14.03
C VAL A 176 -15.32 -6.51 15.25
N ALA A 177 -16.41 -5.76 15.24
CA ALA A 177 -17.37 -5.67 16.34
C ALA A 177 -18.80 -5.90 15.81
N PRO A 178 -19.24 -7.15 15.64
CA PRO A 178 -20.55 -7.45 15.10
C PRO A 178 -21.67 -6.94 16.02
N PRO A 179 -22.73 -6.31 15.46
CA PRO A 179 -23.86 -5.84 16.25
C PRO A 179 -24.69 -7.01 16.81
N PRO A 180 -25.47 -6.80 17.90
CA PRO A 180 -26.30 -7.85 18.51
C PRO A 180 -27.58 -8.12 17.71
N VAL A 181 -27.45 -8.70 16.54
CA VAL A 181 -28.55 -8.88 15.55
C VAL A 181 -29.20 -10.27 15.59
N GLY A 182 -28.95 -11.10 16.62
CA GLY A 182 -29.50 -12.46 16.71
C GLY A 182 -28.72 -13.47 15.87
N LEU A 183 -29.44 -14.45 15.33
CA LEU A 183 -28.84 -15.50 14.50
C LEU A 183 -28.45 -14.95 13.13
N VAL A 184 -27.16 -15.01 12.83
CA VAL A 184 -26.56 -14.60 11.56
C VAL A 184 -25.98 -15.82 10.84
N ARG A 185 -26.25 -15.91 9.56
CA ARG A 185 -25.54 -16.89 8.71
C ARG A 185 -24.22 -16.25 8.25
N VAL A 186 -23.12 -16.71 8.80
CA VAL A 186 -21.78 -16.32 8.34
C VAL A 186 -21.37 -17.36 7.28
N GLN A 187 -21.00 -16.89 6.12
CA GLN A 187 -20.51 -17.71 5.03
C GLN A 187 -19.06 -17.34 4.73
N ASP A 188 -18.22 -18.32 4.65
CA ASP A 188 -16.88 -18.17 4.11
C ASP A 188 -16.97 -17.94 2.59
N PRO A 189 -16.56 -16.77 2.09
CA PRO A 189 -16.71 -16.43 0.68
C PRO A 189 -15.84 -17.29 -0.24
N GLU A 190 -14.79 -17.92 0.31
CA GLU A 190 -13.85 -18.71 -0.47
C GLU A 190 -14.29 -20.18 -0.60
N SER A 191 -14.64 -20.81 0.51
CA SER A 191 -15.07 -22.21 0.55
C SER A 191 -16.57 -22.39 0.32
N GLY A 192 -17.36 -21.32 0.51
CA GLY A 192 -18.84 -21.40 0.49
C GLY A 192 -19.43 -22.04 1.74
N ALA A 193 -18.60 -22.49 2.69
CA ALA A 193 -19.06 -23.04 3.95
C ALA A 193 -19.84 -22.00 4.75
N SER A 194 -20.98 -22.41 5.34
CA SER A 194 -21.80 -21.48 6.11
C SER A 194 -22.11 -22.05 7.49
N GLN A 195 -22.08 -21.16 8.48
CA GLN A 195 -22.42 -21.46 9.87
C GLN A 195 -23.43 -20.44 10.41
N LEU A 196 -24.39 -20.92 11.18
CA LEU A 196 -25.29 -20.06 11.94
C LEU A 196 -24.62 -19.71 13.29
N ILE A 197 -24.47 -18.43 13.54
CA ILE A 197 -23.84 -17.91 14.75
C ILE A 197 -24.84 -16.99 15.45
N ASP A 198 -25.04 -17.18 16.75
CA ASP A 198 -25.90 -16.29 17.54
C ASP A 198 -25.12 -15.07 18.04
N MET A 199 -25.27 -13.97 17.31
CA MET A 199 -24.66 -12.69 17.66
C MET A 199 -25.39 -11.94 18.77
N SER A 200 -26.54 -12.44 19.28
CA SER A 200 -27.15 -11.89 20.50
C SER A 200 -26.35 -12.24 21.76
N SER A 201 -25.60 -13.35 21.74
CA SER A 201 -24.76 -13.80 22.85
C SER A 201 -23.54 -12.87 23.05
N PRO A 202 -23.38 -12.21 24.21
CA PRO A 202 -22.21 -11.38 24.52
C PRO A 202 -20.89 -12.14 24.38
N GLY A 203 -20.81 -13.38 24.91
CA GLY A 203 -19.58 -14.16 24.87
C GLY A 203 -19.15 -14.55 23.45
N VAL A 204 -20.10 -14.73 22.53
CA VAL A 204 -19.79 -14.99 21.11
C VAL A 204 -19.19 -13.72 20.47
N ARG A 205 -19.76 -12.55 20.73
CA ARG A 205 -19.22 -11.28 20.20
C ARG A 205 -17.84 -10.96 20.79
N GLU A 206 -17.65 -11.15 22.10
CA GLU A 206 -16.35 -10.96 22.76
C GLU A 206 -15.26 -11.87 22.15
N ALA A 207 -15.59 -13.14 21.92
CA ALA A 207 -14.66 -14.07 21.27
C ALA A 207 -14.34 -13.64 19.82
N TRP A 208 -15.32 -13.16 19.08
CA TRP A 208 -15.16 -12.65 17.72
C TRP A 208 -14.25 -11.41 17.69
N GLU A 209 -14.53 -10.42 18.52
CA GLU A 209 -13.71 -9.20 18.68
C GLU A 209 -12.28 -9.54 19.08
N SER A 210 -12.11 -10.44 20.03
CA SER A 210 -10.78 -10.90 20.46
C SER A 210 -9.99 -11.54 19.31
N ALA A 211 -10.64 -12.38 18.51
CA ALA A 211 -10.01 -12.99 17.33
C ALA A 211 -9.63 -11.94 16.27
N ALA A 212 -10.50 -10.95 16.03
CA ALA A 212 -10.21 -9.85 15.08
C ALA A 212 -9.02 -9.00 15.55
N LEU A 213 -8.97 -8.65 16.84
CA LEU A 213 -7.85 -7.93 17.45
C LEU A 213 -6.55 -8.74 17.40
N GLY A 214 -6.62 -10.05 17.62
CA GLY A 214 -5.46 -10.95 17.51
C GLY A 214 -4.86 -10.91 16.11
N ARG A 215 -5.66 -11.06 15.05
CA ARG A 215 -5.21 -10.95 13.66
C ARG A 215 -4.56 -9.60 13.35
N GLN A 216 -5.14 -8.51 13.87
CA GLN A 216 -4.57 -7.17 13.68
C GLN A 216 -3.20 -7.04 14.37
N GLN A 217 -3.04 -7.58 15.58
CA GLN A 217 -1.76 -7.57 16.30
C GLN A 217 -0.69 -8.40 15.58
N GLU A 218 -1.05 -9.55 15.04
CA GLU A 218 -0.16 -10.38 14.24
C GLU A 218 0.31 -9.67 12.97
N LEU A 219 -0.60 -8.97 12.27
CA LEU A 219 -0.25 -8.18 11.09
C LEU A 219 0.71 -7.03 11.44
N LEU A 220 0.46 -6.33 12.55
CA LEU A 220 1.35 -5.28 13.05
C LEU A 220 2.74 -5.82 13.42
N ALA A 221 2.80 -6.97 14.08
CA ALA A 221 4.07 -7.63 14.43
C ALA A 221 4.84 -8.06 13.18
N THR A 222 4.12 -8.59 12.20
CA THR A 222 4.67 -8.98 10.89
C THR A 222 5.28 -7.79 10.17
N ALA A 223 4.54 -6.68 10.04
CA ALA A 223 5.03 -5.47 9.39
C ALA A 223 6.30 -4.94 10.07
N ARG A 224 6.31 -4.86 11.41
CA ARG A 224 7.49 -4.43 12.17
C ARG A 224 8.70 -5.33 11.92
N SER A 225 8.50 -6.63 11.77
CA SER A 225 9.59 -7.59 11.55
C SER A 225 10.34 -7.38 10.23
N ILE A 226 9.71 -6.70 9.27
CA ILE A 226 10.28 -6.39 7.95
C ILE A 226 10.58 -4.90 7.77
N GLY A 227 10.42 -4.07 8.81
CA GLY A 227 10.57 -2.63 8.72
C GLY A 227 9.47 -1.94 7.89
N GLY A 228 8.33 -2.59 7.72
CA GLY A 228 7.17 -2.06 7.01
C GLY A 228 6.21 -1.29 7.91
N ASP A 229 5.31 -0.54 7.29
CA ASP A 229 4.26 0.23 7.95
C ASP A 229 2.87 -0.42 7.76
N VAL A 230 1.95 -0.14 8.68
CA VAL A 230 0.54 -0.54 8.58
C VAL A 230 -0.36 0.68 8.67
N VAL A 231 -1.26 0.82 7.70
CA VAL A 231 -2.30 1.85 7.68
C VAL A 231 -3.65 1.17 7.57
N PRO A 232 -4.35 0.94 8.70
CA PRO A 232 -5.66 0.33 8.66
C PRO A 232 -6.67 1.21 7.90
N LEU A 233 -7.38 0.62 6.95
CA LEU A 233 -8.46 1.24 6.20
C LEU A 233 -9.79 0.67 6.69
N ARG A 234 -10.71 1.55 7.06
CA ARG A 234 -12.05 1.16 7.49
C ARG A 234 -13.07 1.59 6.43
N THR A 235 -14.08 0.76 6.21
CA THR A 235 -15.14 1.03 5.23
C THR A 235 -16.03 2.22 5.60
N ASP A 236 -16.08 2.59 6.88
CA ASP A 236 -16.83 3.72 7.43
C ASP A 236 -16.01 5.03 7.50
N GLN A 237 -14.77 5.04 6.98
CA GLN A 237 -13.87 6.19 6.97
C GLN A 237 -13.29 6.44 5.58
N ASP A 238 -12.89 7.69 5.35
CA ASP A 238 -12.18 8.02 4.12
C ASP A 238 -10.76 7.42 4.15
N ALA A 239 -10.45 6.63 3.12
CA ALA A 239 -9.15 5.99 2.97
C ALA A 239 -8.01 7.02 2.77
N ILE A 240 -8.30 8.16 2.12
CA ILE A 240 -7.33 9.23 1.89
C ILE A 240 -6.93 9.85 3.21
N ASP A 241 -7.91 10.18 4.06
CA ASP A 241 -7.66 10.74 5.39
C ASP A 241 -6.84 9.79 6.28
N ALA A 242 -7.05 8.48 6.17
CA ALA A 242 -6.28 7.49 6.92
C ALA A 242 -4.80 7.48 6.48
N ILE A 243 -4.56 7.50 5.18
CA ILE A 243 -3.23 7.55 4.58
C ILE A 243 -2.51 8.86 4.94
N GLU A 244 -3.19 10.01 4.78
CA GLU A 244 -2.61 11.33 5.10
C GLU A 244 -2.22 11.43 6.57
N ARG A 245 -3.10 11.01 7.49
CA ARG A 245 -2.80 10.98 8.93
C ARG A 245 -1.59 10.12 9.27
N HIS A 246 -1.39 9.01 8.57
CA HIS A 246 -0.22 8.16 8.76
C HIS A 246 1.08 8.90 8.37
N TYR A 247 1.12 9.47 7.18
CA TYR A 247 2.30 10.18 6.69
C TYR A 247 2.62 11.45 7.50
N GLN A 248 1.61 12.19 7.95
CA GLN A 248 1.80 13.34 8.83
C GLN A 248 2.43 12.94 10.18
N ARG A 249 2.01 11.82 10.78
CA ARG A 249 2.61 11.29 12.01
C ARG A 249 4.06 10.86 11.79
N ARG A 250 4.34 10.19 10.68
CA ARG A 250 5.69 9.75 10.32
C ARG A 250 6.64 10.94 10.09
N ALA A 251 6.16 12.01 9.44
CA ALA A 251 6.94 13.23 9.23
C ALA A 251 7.31 13.91 10.55
N ARG A 252 6.38 13.98 11.52
CA ARG A 252 6.64 14.55 12.85
C ARG A 252 7.61 13.69 13.68
N GLY A 253 7.53 12.37 13.60
CA GLY A 253 8.41 11.45 14.32
C GLY A 253 9.85 11.40 13.80
N ARG A 254 10.13 11.95 12.60
CA ARG A 254 11.49 12.09 12.07
C ARG A 254 12.18 13.41 12.45
N GLN A 255 11.46 14.34 13.07
CA GLN A 255 11.98 15.65 13.50
C GLN A 255 12.37 15.67 14.98
N THR A 256 12.15 14.59 15.70
CA THR A 256 12.59 14.38 17.09
C THR A 256 13.70 13.34 17.16
#